data_6751498e68096a3199b770da028efc32
#
_entry.id   6751498e68096a3199b770da028efc32
#
_cell.length_a   1.000
_cell.length_b   1.000
_cell.length_c   1.000
_cell.angle_alpha   90.00
_cell.angle_beta   90.00
_cell.angle_gamma   90.00
#
_symmetry.space_group_name_H-M   'P 1'
#
loop_
_entity.id
_entity.type
_entity.pdbx_description
1 polymer ?
#
loop_
_entity_poly.entity_id
_entity_poly.type
_entity_poly.pdbx_seq_one_letter_code
_entity_poly.pdbx_strand_id
1 'polypeptide(L)'
;MSDQAPVRARPPLVGTQPRGRLPSLYLSSRRQGARQRDQFDQVERFCMFLGYPRSGHSLIGSLLDAHPDVVIAHELDALRLLRLGFGRDQVYAMILANERSFTAAGRRWTGSDYTVPGAWQGRFRALRVIGDKKGGQSTRRLRDRPALLDRMRRTVGVPLRAVHVIRCPFDNMASMQLRRPAALEEVAEEYFGLCDTMAALRRRFDPEELAEVRYEDLVADPPSALRSLAGFLGVDHDQAWVAAATSVVDDRPSRARTRVAWTPPLVADVERRIGRYDFLAGYGFES
;
A
#
# COMPACT_ATOMS: atom_id res chain seq x y z
N MET A 1 -20.12 -24.82 20.84
CA MET A 1 -18.84 -25.04 20.14
C MET A 1 -19.18 -25.22 18.66
N SER A 2 -19.22 -24.13 17.89
CA SER A 2 -19.52 -24.15 16.45
C SER A 2 -18.17 -24.01 15.71
N ASP A 3 -17.79 -25.11 15.11
CA ASP A 3 -16.63 -25.22 14.23
C ASP A 3 -16.91 -24.48 12.92
N GLN A 4 -16.59 -23.19 12.85
CA GLN A 4 -16.63 -22.43 11.60
C GLN A 4 -15.27 -22.60 10.90
N ALA A 5 -15.26 -23.44 9.87
CA ALA A 5 -14.13 -23.58 8.97
C ALA A 5 -13.67 -22.19 8.45
N PRO A 6 -12.36 -21.93 8.34
CA PRO A 6 -11.85 -20.64 7.89
C PRO A 6 -12.30 -20.37 6.45
N VAL A 7 -13.07 -19.31 6.28
CA VAL A 7 -13.41 -18.79 4.94
C VAL A 7 -12.11 -18.46 4.22
N ARG A 8 -11.74 -19.27 3.24
CA ARG A 8 -10.58 -19.00 2.38
C ARG A 8 -10.84 -17.70 1.63
N ALA A 9 -10.13 -16.64 2.00
CA ALA A 9 -10.11 -15.41 1.23
C ALA A 9 -9.78 -15.74 -0.23
N ARG A 10 -10.63 -15.32 -1.17
CA ARG A 10 -10.32 -15.48 -2.60
C ARG A 10 -9.03 -14.71 -2.89
N PRO A 11 -8.05 -15.33 -3.55
CA PRO A 11 -6.81 -14.65 -3.87
C PRO A 11 -7.08 -13.42 -4.73
N PRO A 12 -6.27 -12.35 -4.61
CA PRO A 12 -6.42 -11.14 -5.41
C PRO A 12 -6.45 -11.48 -6.90
N LEU A 13 -7.31 -10.79 -7.67
CA LEU A 13 -7.66 -11.10 -9.07
C LEU A 13 -6.45 -11.30 -10.01
N VAL A 14 -5.26 -10.84 -9.64
CA VAL A 14 -4.07 -10.85 -10.49
C VAL A 14 -2.86 -11.56 -9.87
N GLY A 15 -2.79 -11.72 -8.54
CA GLY A 15 -1.60 -12.22 -7.83
C GLY A 15 -1.16 -13.64 -8.20
N THR A 16 -2.08 -14.50 -8.63
CA THR A 16 -1.85 -15.94 -8.85
C THR A 16 -2.54 -16.50 -10.09
N GLN A 17 -2.94 -15.65 -11.05
CA GLN A 17 -3.62 -16.14 -12.27
C GLN A 17 -2.65 -16.99 -13.13
N PRO A 18 -3.02 -18.21 -13.52
CA PRO A 18 -2.25 -18.99 -14.47
C PRO A 18 -2.13 -18.25 -15.81
N ARG A 19 -0.96 -18.40 -16.46
CA ARG A 19 -0.63 -17.70 -17.72
C ARG A 19 -1.71 -17.79 -18.80
N GLY A 20 -2.53 -18.84 -18.82
CA GLY A 20 -3.61 -19.05 -19.79
C GLY A 20 -4.82 -18.12 -19.65
N ARG A 21 -4.97 -17.37 -18.54
CA ARG A 21 -6.10 -16.44 -18.33
C ARG A 21 -5.81 -14.99 -18.70
N LEU A 22 -4.56 -14.65 -19.04
CA LEU A 22 -4.17 -13.26 -19.35
C LEU A 22 -4.90 -12.69 -20.59
N PRO A 23 -5.09 -13.43 -21.73
CA PRO A 23 -5.82 -12.89 -22.87
C PRO A 23 -7.27 -12.54 -22.56
N SER A 24 -7.99 -13.40 -21.83
CA SER A 24 -9.37 -13.16 -21.44
C SER A 24 -9.48 -11.97 -20.47
N LEU A 25 -8.55 -11.85 -19.54
CA LEU A 25 -8.48 -10.73 -18.61
C LEU A 25 -8.20 -9.41 -19.35
N TYR A 26 -7.29 -9.43 -20.32
CA TYR A 26 -6.97 -8.27 -21.16
C TYR A 26 -8.19 -7.79 -21.96
N LEU A 27 -8.91 -8.70 -22.61
CA LEU A 27 -10.10 -8.35 -23.38
C LEU A 27 -11.28 -7.91 -22.50
N SER A 28 -11.50 -8.57 -21.37
CA SER A 28 -12.57 -8.19 -20.45
C SER A 28 -12.33 -6.84 -19.82
N SER A 29 -11.09 -6.57 -19.35
CA SER A 29 -10.72 -5.28 -18.78
C SER A 29 -10.79 -4.14 -19.81
N ARG A 30 -10.47 -4.40 -21.10
CA ARG A 30 -10.60 -3.43 -22.18
C ARG A 30 -12.07 -3.03 -22.41
N ARG A 31 -13.00 -4.02 -22.44
CA ARG A 31 -14.43 -3.75 -22.56
C ARG A 31 -14.98 -3.00 -21.35
N GLN A 32 -14.55 -3.38 -20.15
CA GLN A 32 -14.98 -2.73 -18.92
C GLN A 32 -14.43 -1.30 -18.83
N GLY A 33 -13.17 -1.08 -19.18
CA GLY A 33 -12.55 0.24 -19.23
C GLY A 33 -13.28 1.18 -20.19
N ALA A 34 -13.63 0.69 -21.39
CA ALA A 34 -14.37 1.48 -22.37
C ALA A 34 -15.78 1.90 -21.86
N ARG A 35 -16.46 1.01 -21.10
CA ARG A 35 -17.79 1.31 -20.52
C ARG A 35 -17.75 2.29 -19.36
N GLN A 36 -16.63 2.43 -18.69
CA GLN A 36 -16.47 3.26 -17.48
C GLN A 36 -15.65 4.53 -17.75
N ARG A 37 -15.32 4.81 -19.01
CA ARG A 37 -14.43 5.91 -19.41
C ARG A 37 -14.86 7.26 -18.82
N ASP A 38 -16.12 7.60 -18.90
CA ASP A 38 -16.67 8.87 -18.40
C ASP A 38 -16.41 9.06 -16.88
N GLN A 39 -16.40 7.96 -16.11
CA GLN A 39 -16.03 8.00 -14.70
C GLN A 39 -14.53 8.27 -14.49
N PHE A 40 -13.70 7.82 -15.43
CA PHE A 40 -12.25 7.98 -15.37
C PHE A 40 -11.78 9.38 -15.77
N ASP A 41 -12.59 10.13 -16.49
CA ASP A 41 -12.29 11.51 -16.87
C ASP A 41 -12.35 12.47 -15.67
N GLN A 42 -12.96 12.08 -14.57
CA GLN A 42 -12.97 12.82 -13.30
C GLN A 42 -11.74 12.54 -12.42
N VAL A 43 -10.90 11.56 -12.79
CA VAL A 43 -9.71 11.22 -12.01
C VAL A 43 -8.66 12.31 -12.16
N GLU A 44 -8.28 12.89 -11.04
CA GLU A 44 -7.29 13.96 -10.96
C GLU A 44 -5.89 13.46 -10.58
N ARG A 45 -5.79 12.34 -9.86
CA ARG A 45 -4.52 11.81 -9.34
C ARG A 45 -4.52 10.29 -9.27
N PHE A 46 -3.32 9.73 -9.42
CA PHE A 46 -3.09 8.29 -9.21
C PHE A 46 -2.23 8.06 -7.98
N CYS A 47 -2.75 7.30 -7.01
CA CYS A 47 -2.04 6.98 -5.77
C CYS A 47 -1.35 5.61 -5.87
N MET A 48 -0.07 5.53 -5.49
CA MET A 48 0.65 4.27 -5.32
C MET A 48 1.35 4.21 -3.96
N PHE A 49 1.64 2.99 -3.49
CA PHE A 49 2.33 2.77 -2.23
C PHE A 49 3.73 2.21 -2.47
N LEU A 50 4.69 2.70 -1.71
CA LEU A 50 6.09 2.29 -1.70
C LEU A 50 6.57 2.02 -0.27
N GLY A 51 7.64 1.25 -0.14
CA GLY A 51 8.27 0.95 1.14
C GLY A 51 8.50 -0.56 1.32
N TYR A 52 8.17 -1.09 2.49
CA TYR A 52 8.60 -2.41 2.96
C TYR A 52 7.40 -3.31 3.23
N PRO A 53 7.50 -4.64 3.06
CA PRO A 53 6.46 -5.53 3.56
C PRO A 53 6.22 -5.29 5.06
N ARG A 54 4.99 -5.33 5.50
CA ARG A 54 4.60 -5.21 6.93
C ARG A 54 4.79 -3.83 7.57
N SER A 55 4.99 -2.77 6.81
CA SER A 55 5.13 -1.39 7.33
C SER A 55 3.81 -0.66 7.62
N GLY A 56 2.64 -1.31 7.45
CA GLY A 56 1.35 -0.65 7.70
C GLY A 56 0.58 -0.22 6.44
N HIS A 57 1.08 -0.51 5.25
CA HIS A 57 0.43 -0.15 3.97
C HIS A 57 -1.04 -0.54 3.89
N SER A 58 -1.42 -1.72 4.42
CA SER A 58 -2.80 -2.21 4.33
C SER A 58 -3.77 -1.37 5.15
N LEU A 59 -3.34 -0.92 6.34
CA LEU A 59 -4.12 0.00 7.15
C LEU A 59 -4.28 1.33 6.40
N ILE A 60 -3.18 1.99 6.05
CA ILE A 60 -3.22 3.31 5.39
C ILE A 60 -4.02 3.25 4.10
N GLY A 61 -3.82 2.23 3.26
CA GLY A 61 -4.59 2.05 2.03
C GLY A 61 -6.09 1.92 2.28
N SER A 62 -6.49 1.21 3.34
CA SER A 62 -7.90 1.07 3.71
C SER A 62 -8.51 2.32 4.31
N LEU A 63 -7.73 3.09 5.10
CA LEU A 63 -8.18 4.39 5.62
C LEU A 63 -8.42 5.40 4.48
N LEU A 64 -7.53 5.43 3.47
CA LEU A 64 -7.70 6.27 2.29
C LEU A 64 -8.87 5.82 1.42
N ASP A 65 -9.03 4.50 1.20
CA ASP A 65 -10.15 3.94 0.45
C ASP A 65 -11.52 4.14 1.12
N ALA A 66 -11.53 4.48 2.40
CA ALA A 66 -12.72 4.87 3.14
C ALA A 66 -13.24 6.28 2.81
N HIS A 67 -12.43 7.11 2.13
CA HIS A 67 -12.78 8.47 1.73
C HIS A 67 -13.79 8.47 0.56
N PRO A 68 -14.78 9.39 0.54
CA PRO A 68 -15.82 9.41 -0.50
C PRO A 68 -15.32 9.65 -1.94
N ASP A 69 -14.14 10.23 -2.11
CA ASP A 69 -13.60 10.60 -3.42
C ASP A 69 -12.32 9.83 -3.80
N VAL A 70 -12.00 8.76 -3.05
CA VAL A 70 -10.76 7.97 -3.24
C VAL A 70 -11.10 6.48 -3.39
N VAL A 71 -10.46 5.80 -4.32
CA VAL A 71 -10.50 4.33 -4.44
C VAL A 71 -9.09 3.77 -4.51
N ILE A 72 -8.73 2.93 -3.56
CA ILE A 72 -7.41 2.28 -3.48
C ILE A 72 -7.57 0.76 -3.55
N ALA A 73 -7.18 0.17 -4.66
CA ALA A 73 -7.18 -1.29 -4.79
C ALA A 73 -6.27 -1.97 -3.75
N HIS A 74 -6.76 -3.04 -3.17
CA HIS A 74 -6.00 -3.86 -2.25
C HIS A 74 -5.22 -4.96 -3.00
N GLU A 75 -3.88 -4.81 -3.09
CA GLU A 75 -2.97 -5.83 -3.63
C GLU A 75 -3.17 -6.19 -5.12
N LEU A 76 -3.69 -5.28 -5.97
CA LEU A 76 -3.90 -5.54 -7.40
C LEU A 76 -2.59 -5.71 -8.18
N ASP A 77 -1.54 -4.94 -7.85
CA ASP A 77 -0.27 -4.92 -8.56
C ASP A 77 -0.33 -4.20 -9.92
N ALA A 78 -0.73 -2.93 -9.89
CA ALA A 78 -0.85 -2.07 -11.09
C ALA A 78 0.45 -2.02 -11.92
N LEU A 79 1.64 -1.97 -11.29
CA LEU A 79 2.93 -2.01 -11.99
C LEU A 79 3.11 -3.28 -12.83
N ARG A 80 2.59 -4.43 -12.37
CA ARG A 80 2.60 -5.67 -13.16
C ARG A 80 1.69 -5.55 -14.38
N LEU A 81 0.51 -4.96 -14.23
CA LEU A 81 -0.41 -4.75 -15.34
C LEU A 81 0.21 -3.86 -16.40
N LEU A 82 0.82 -2.75 -16.00
CA LEU A 82 1.54 -1.86 -16.90
C LEU A 82 2.68 -2.59 -17.64
N ARG A 83 3.43 -3.43 -16.94
CA ARG A 83 4.48 -4.26 -17.55
C ARG A 83 3.92 -5.19 -18.63
N LEU A 84 2.71 -5.70 -18.44
CA LEU A 84 2.02 -6.60 -19.37
C LEU A 84 1.29 -5.86 -20.51
N GLY A 85 1.36 -4.53 -20.57
CA GLY A 85 0.81 -3.75 -21.67
C GLY A 85 -0.63 -3.27 -21.46
N PHE A 86 -1.19 -3.38 -20.25
CA PHE A 86 -2.51 -2.82 -19.95
C PHE A 86 -2.46 -1.30 -19.98
N GLY A 87 -3.46 -0.69 -20.63
CA GLY A 87 -3.62 0.77 -20.69
C GLY A 87 -4.34 1.35 -19.48
N ARG A 88 -4.44 2.69 -19.43
CA ARG A 88 -5.07 3.47 -18.35
C ARG A 88 -6.43 2.92 -17.95
N ASP A 89 -7.37 2.92 -18.88
CA ASP A 89 -8.77 2.57 -18.61
C ASP A 89 -8.91 1.11 -18.15
N GLN A 90 -8.04 0.22 -18.63
CA GLN A 90 -8.00 -1.17 -18.18
C GLN A 90 -7.51 -1.28 -16.72
N VAL A 91 -6.45 -0.57 -16.37
CA VAL A 91 -5.89 -0.55 -14.99
C VAL A 91 -6.93 0.05 -14.04
N TYR A 92 -7.58 1.14 -14.40
CA TYR A 92 -8.60 1.81 -13.60
C TYR A 92 -9.83 0.91 -13.39
N ALA A 93 -10.33 0.29 -14.44
CA ALA A 93 -11.44 -0.68 -14.32
C ALA A 93 -11.08 -1.86 -13.41
N MET A 94 -9.84 -2.35 -13.49
CA MET A 94 -9.36 -3.44 -12.63
C MET A 94 -9.18 -3.01 -11.18
N ILE A 95 -8.79 -1.75 -10.91
CA ILE A 95 -8.75 -1.18 -9.55
C ILE A 95 -10.16 -1.19 -8.95
N LEU A 96 -11.16 -0.65 -9.66
CA LEU A 96 -12.54 -0.63 -9.19
C LEU A 96 -13.10 -2.05 -8.97
N ALA A 97 -12.81 -2.97 -9.87
CA ALA A 97 -13.26 -4.36 -9.74
C ALA A 97 -12.59 -5.09 -8.56
N ASN A 98 -11.28 -4.85 -8.34
CA ASN A 98 -10.53 -5.40 -7.22
C ASN A 98 -11.11 -4.91 -5.89
N GLU A 99 -11.35 -3.61 -5.76
CA GLU A 99 -11.82 -3.00 -4.53
C GLU A 99 -13.25 -3.46 -4.18
N ARG A 100 -14.15 -3.50 -5.15
CA ARG A 100 -15.49 -4.08 -4.96
C ARG A 100 -15.44 -5.53 -4.51
N SER A 101 -14.53 -6.32 -5.11
CA SER A 101 -14.36 -7.74 -4.74
C SER A 101 -13.78 -7.89 -3.33
N PHE A 102 -12.84 -7.04 -2.92
CA PHE A 102 -12.26 -7.05 -1.59
C PHE A 102 -13.28 -6.66 -0.53
N THR A 103 -14.10 -5.64 -0.81
CA THR A 103 -15.22 -5.22 0.06
C THR A 103 -16.28 -6.31 0.17
N ALA A 104 -16.70 -6.91 -0.93
CA ALA A 104 -17.68 -8.02 -0.93
C ALA A 104 -17.16 -9.26 -0.19
N ALA A 105 -15.85 -9.45 -0.10
CA ALA A 105 -15.21 -10.53 0.67
C ALA A 105 -15.01 -10.21 2.17
N GLY A 106 -15.50 -9.05 2.65
CA GLY A 106 -15.41 -8.65 4.06
C GLY A 106 -14.06 -8.07 4.46
N ARG A 107 -13.26 -7.58 3.52
CA ARG A 107 -11.99 -6.83 3.72
C ARG A 107 -10.97 -7.47 4.67
N ARG A 108 -10.98 -8.78 4.79
CA ARG A 108 -10.03 -9.51 5.64
C ARG A 108 -8.78 -9.90 4.87
N TRP A 109 -7.62 -9.55 5.42
CA TRP A 109 -6.32 -9.84 4.82
C TRP A 109 -5.27 -10.15 5.89
N THR A 110 -4.52 -11.23 5.71
CA THR A 110 -3.43 -11.65 6.63
C THR A 110 -3.82 -11.67 8.13
N GLY A 111 -5.08 -12.02 8.42
CA GLY A 111 -5.58 -12.13 9.80
C GLY A 111 -6.10 -10.83 10.42
N SER A 112 -6.10 -9.72 9.66
CA SER A 112 -6.66 -8.43 10.10
C SER A 112 -7.91 -8.08 9.31
N ASP A 113 -8.82 -7.34 9.94
CA ASP A 113 -9.97 -6.70 9.32
C ASP A 113 -9.63 -5.26 8.96
N TYR A 114 -9.93 -4.86 7.74
CA TYR A 114 -9.66 -3.52 7.20
C TYR A 114 -10.94 -2.77 6.86
N THR A 115 -12.05 -3.15 7.48
CA THR A 115 -13.33 -2.46 7.33
C THR A 115 -13.34 -1.18 8.15
N VAL A 116 -13.73 -0.07 7.53
CA VAL A 116 -14.04 1.19 8.22
C VAL A 116 -15.56 1.32 8.24
N PRO A 117 -16.21 1.22 9.40
CA PRO A 117 -17.68 1.19 9.50
C PRO A 117 -18.32 2.46 8.94
N GLY A 118 -19.38 2.30 8.15
CA GLY A 118 -20.13 3.42 7.57
C GLY A 118 -19.43 4.20 6.45
N ALA A 119 -18.19 3.87 6.13
CA ALA A 119 -17.38 4.58 5.14
C ALA A 119 -17.69 4.20 3.68
N TRP A 120 -16.91 4.74 2.74
CA TRP A 120 -17.16 4.63 1.30
C TRP A 120 -16.47 3.45 0.61
N GLN A 121 -15.77 2.62 1.34
CA GLN A 121 -15.01 1.48 0.82
C GLN A 121 -15.78 0.65 -0.23
N GLY A 122 -15.15 0.41 -1.38
CA GLY A 122 -15.76 -0.28 -2.53
C GLY A 122 -16.73 0.55 -3.37
N ARG A 123 -16.94 1.81 -3.03
CA ARG A 123 -17.79 2.79 -3.72
C ARG A 123 -17.16 4.19 -3.66
N PHE A 124 -17.71 5.16 -4.37
CA PHE A 124 -17.25 6.55 -4.34
C PHE A 124 -18.41 7.51 -4.62
N ARG A 125 -18.29 8.75 -4.16
CA ARG A 125 -19.16 9.89 -4.50
C ARG A 125 -18.70 10.51 -5.81
N ALA A 126 -17.40 10.89 -5.86
CA ALA A 126 -16.71 11.33 -7.07
C ALA A 126 -15.35 10.63 -7.15
N LEU A 127 -14.98 10.08 -8.31
CA LEU A 127 -13.72 9.35 -8.47
C LEU A 127 -12.57 10.33 -8.76
N ARG A 128 -12.12 11.08 -7.75
CA ARG A 128 -11.04 12.06 -7.90
C ARG A 128 -9.65 11.43 -7.79
N VAL A 129 -9.51 10.44 -6.91
CA VAL A 129 -8.24 9.72 -6.73
C VAL A 129 -8.47 8.23 -6.91
N ILE A 130 -7.66 7.61 -7.74
CA ILE A 130 -7.62 6.15 -7.93
C ILE A 130 -6.23 5.63 -7.65
N GLY A 131 -6.09 4.42 -7.11
CA GLY A 131 -4.76 3.92 -6.79
C GLY A 131 -4.67 2.43 -6.49
N ASP A 132 -3.45 1.98 -6.22
CA ASP A 132 -3.16 0.58 -5.88
C ASP A 132 -2.18 0.50 -4.70
N LYS A 133 -2.61 -0.20 -3.65
CA LYS A 133 -1.77 -0.50 -2.51
C LYS A 133 -1.11 -1.88 -2.69
N LYS A 134 0.13 -1.89 -3.20
CA LYS A 134 0.97 -3.08 -3.29
C LYS A 134 2.28 -2.97 -2.48
N GLY A 135 2.60 -1.80 -1.95
CA GLY A 135 3.68 -1.51 -1.01
C GLY A 135 5.03 -2.11 -1.40
N GLY A 136 5.58 -2.97 -0.56
CA GLY A 136 6.90 -3.55 -0.76
C GLY A 136 7.09 -4.28 -2.10
N GLN A 137 6.04 -4.82 -2.70
CA GLN A 137 6.15 -5.42 -4.04
C GLN A 137 6.29 -4.35 -5.13
N SER A 138 5.67 -3.19 -4.97
CA SER A 138 5.89 -2.04 -5.88
C SER A 138 7.35 -1.59 -5.83
N THR A 139 7.93 -1.49 -4.63
CA THR A 139 9.35 -1.15 -4.44
C THR A 139 10.26 -2.17 -5.13
N ARG A 140 10.03 -3.48 -4.94
CA ARG A 140 10.80 -4.53 -5.62
C ARG A 140 10.69 -4.43 -7.15
N ARG A 141 9.49 -4.17 -7.68
CA ARG A 141 9.31 -4.03 -9.14
C ARG A 141 10.06 -2.84 -9.71
N LEU A 142 10.09 -1.74 -8.99
CA LEU A 142 10.84 -0.55 -9.41
C LEU A 142 12.35 -0.72 -9.23
N ARG A 143 12.80 -1.52 -8.25
CA ARG A 143 14.21 -1.96 -8.16
C ARG A 143 14.61 -2.77 -9.39
N ASP A 144 13.81 -3.78 -9.72
CA ASP A 144 14.12 -4.71 -10.80
C ASP A 144 13.94 -4.06 -12.20
N ARG A 145 13.05 -3.08 -12.30
CA ARG A 145 12.71 -2.37 -13.55
C ARG A 145 12.38 -0.89 -13.31
N PRO A 146 13.39 -0.03 -13.12
CA PRO A 146 13.19 1.39 -12.80
C PRO A 146 12.36 2.16 -13.84
N ALA A 147 12.42 1.78 -15.11
CA ALA A 147 11.65 2.40 -16.20
C ALA A 147 10.11 2.22 -16.06
N LEU A 148 9.66 1.34 -15.16
CA LEU A 148 8.23 1.20 -14.89
C LEU A 148 7.63 2.45 -14.22
N LEU A 149 8.42 3.26 -13.51
CA LEU A 149 7.94 4.51 -12.93
C LEU A 149 7.52 5.50 -14.03
N ASP A 150 8.39 5.71 -15.03
CA ASP A 150 8.10 6.62 -16.14
C ASP A 150 6.96 6.08 -17.02
N ARG A 151 6.90 4.75 -17.19
CA ARG A 151 5.78 4.10 -17.85
C ARG A 151 4.47 4.33 -17.09
N MET A 152 4.48 4.24 -15.76
CA MET A 152 3.31 4.52 -14.94
C MET A 152 2.85 5.97 -15.15
N ARG A 153 3.72 6.97 -14.99
CA ARG A 153 3.39 8.38 -15.23
C ARG A 153 2.71 8.60 -16.59
N ARG A 154 3.31 8.07 -17.65
CA ARG A 154 2.73 8.19 -19.01
C ARG A 154 1.39 7.47 -19.17
N THR A 155 1.21 6.31 -18.53
CA THR A 155 0.01 5.49 -18.74
C THR A 155 -1.17 5.97 -17.92
N VAL A 156 -0.96 6.38 -16.66
CA VAL A 156 -2.06 6.86 -15.81
C VAL A 156 -2.62 8.21 -16.29
N GLY A 157 -1.80 9.04 -16.93
CA GLY A 157 -2.23 10.27 -17.58
C GLY A 157 -2.65 11.40 -16.63
N VAL A 158 -2.40 11.24 -15.34
CA VAL A 158 -2.67 12.21 -14.27
C VAL A 158 -1.48 12.27 -13.33
N PRO A 159 -1.33 13.34 -12.51
CA PRO A 159 -0.27 13.44 -11.52
C PRO A 159 -0.19 12.21 -10.61
N LEU A 160 1.03 11.70 -10.43
CA LEU A 160 1.32 10.58 -9.53
C LEU A 160 1.45 11.08 -8.10
N ARG A 161 0.94 10.31 -7.14
CA ARG A 161 1.12 10.48 -5.71
C ARG A 161 1.61 9.17 -5.11
N ALA A 162 2.84 9.14 -4.64
CA ALA A 162 3.45 7.98 -4.02
C ALA A 162 3.46 8.14 -2.49
N VAL A 163 2.96 7.16 -1.77
CA VAL A 163 2.98 7.12 -0.31
C VAL A 163 4.07 6.13 0.12
N HIS A 164 5.16 6.65 0.66
CA HIS A 164 6.23 5.86 1.27
C HIS A 164 5.89 5.62 2.73
N VAL A 165 5.51 4.39 3.06
CA VAL A 165 5.18 4.01 4.44
C VAL A 165 6.41 3.48 5.14
N ILE A 166 6.79 4.17 6.22
CA ILE A 166 7.94 3.88 7.07
C ILE A 166 7.42 3.38 8.42
N ARG A 167 8.10 2.42 8.99
CA ARG A 167 7.83 1.89 10.32
C ARG A 167 9.15 1.61 11.02
N CYS A 168 9.17 1.59 12.34
CA CYS A 168 10.35 1.18 13.09
C CYS A 168 10.98 -0.08 12.47
N PRO A 169 12.24 -0.02 12.01
CA PRO A 169 12.89 -1.12 11.30
C PRO A 169 12.87 -2.44 12.08
N PHE A 170 13.05 -2.40 13.38
CA PHE A 170 13.04 -3.57 14.24
C PHE A 170 11.67 -4.27 14.25
N ASP A 171 10.58 -3.51 14.39
CA ASP A 171 9.22 -4.05 14.32
C ASP A 171 8.85 -4.51 12.92
N ASN A 172 9.32 -3.80 11.91
CA ASN A 172 9.07 -4.17 10.52
C ASN A 172 9.71 -5.51 10.20
N MET A 173 11.01 -5.66 10.48
CA MET A 173 11.76 -6.90 10.23
C MET A 173 11.23 -8.06 11.05
N ALA A 174 10.95 -7.87 12.35
CA ALA A 174 10.31 -8.88 13.19
C ALA A 174 8.96 -9.33 12.62
N SER A 175 8.12 -8.39 12.18
CA SER A 175 6.84 -8.71 11.53
C SER A 175 7.00 -9.42 10.17
N MET A 176 8.09 -9.18 9.45
CA MET A 176 8.42 -9.93 8.23
C MET A 176 8.82 -11.36 8.57
N GLN A 177 9.71 -11.57 9.54
CA GLN A 177 10.17 -12.90 9.99
C GLN A 177 9.02 -13.76 10.49
N LEU A 178 8.13 -13.21 11.31
CA LEU A 178 6.96 -13.93 11.84
C LEU A 178 6.00 -14.47 10.77
N ARG A 179 6.17 -14.07 9.51
CA ARG A 179 5.33 -14.52 8.38
C ARG A 179 6.00 -15.52 7.44
N ARG A 180 7.29 -15.77 7.63
CA ARG A 180 8.04 -16.75 6.83
C ARG A 180 9.18 -17.37 7.63
N PRO A 181 9.53 -18.64 7.40
CA PRO A 181 10.69 -19.26 8.01
C PRO A 181 11.97 -18.71 7.34
N ALA A 182 12.58 -17.68 7.93
CA ALA A 182 13.84 -17.07 7.50
C ALA A 182 14.63 -16.62 8.72
N ALA A 183 15.95 -16.63 8.65
CA ALA A 183 16.80 -16.02 9.66
C ALA A 183 16.57 -14.51 9.71
N LEU A 184 16.71 -13.90 10.87
CA LEU A 184 16.46 -12.46 11.04
C LEU A 184 17.50 -11.64 10.28
N GLU A 185 18.72 -12.16 10.14
CA GLU A 185 19.80 -11.61 9.33
C GLU A 185 19.40 -11.52 7.84
N GLU A 186 18.79 -12.58 7.29
CA GLU A 186 18.31 -12.59 5.90
C GLU A 186 17.17 -11.57 5.71
N VAL A 187 16.31 -11.44 6.72
CA VAL A 187 15.24 -10.43 6.70
C VAL A 187 15.82 -9.02 6.75
N ALA A 188 16.87 -8.80 7.53
CA ALA A 188 17.57 -7.52 7.59
C ALA A 188 18.20 -7.16 6.25
N GLU A 189 18.86 -8.11 5.57
CA GLU A 189 19.41 -7.88 4.23
C GLU A 189 18.33 -7.50 3.23
N GLU A 190 17.19 -8.19 3.23
CA GLU A 190 16.07 -7.84 2.36
C GLU A 190 15.50 -6.45 2.67
N TYR A 191 15.32 -6.14 3.95
CA TYR A 191 14.79 -4.85 4.40
C TYR A 191 15.68 -3.70 3.95
N PHE A 192 16.98 -3.77 4.23
CA PHE A 192 17.90 -2.72 3.86
C PHE A 192 18.14 -2.62 2.34
N GLY A 193 18.08 -3.73 1.61
CA GLY A 193 18.07 -3.70 0.15
C GLY A 193 16.84 -2.95 -0.43
N LEU A 194 15.70 -2.97 0.29
CA LEU A 194 14.56 -2.10 -0.05
C LEU A 194 14.78 -0.65 0.40
N CYS A 195 15.51 -0.40 1.50
CA CYS A 195 15.91 0.95 1.90
C CYS A 195 16.82 1.60 0.84
N ASP A 196 17.79 0.88 0.30
CA ASP A 196 18.64 1.35 -0.80
C ASP A 196 17.79 1.71 -2.03
N THR A 197 16.79 0.84 -2.33
CA THR A 197 15.87 1.09 -3.41
C THR A 197 15.05 2.36 -3.18
N MET A 198 14.51 2.55 -1.96
CA MET A 198 13.76 3.76 -1.62
C MET A 198 14.62 5.00 -1.67
N ALA A 199 15.85 4.96 -1.17
CA ALA A 199 16.81 6.07 -1.26
C ALA A 199 17.10 6.46 -2.73
N ALA A 200 17.15 5.48 -3.64
CA ALA A 200 17.30 5.75 -5.07
C ALA A 200 16.01 6.30 -5.70
N LEU A 201 14.85 5.75 -5.33
CA LEU A 201 13.54 6.19 -5.87
C LEU A 201 13.18 7.61 -5.43
N ARG A 202 13.45 7.99 -4.17
CA ARG A 202 13.19 9.34 -3.65
C ARG A 202 13.77 10.44 -4.55
N ARG A 203 14.95 10.21 -5.12
CA ARG A 203 15.60 11.15 -6.06
C ARG A 203 14.91 11.25 -7.43
N ARG A 204 13.97 10.38 -7.73
CA ARG A 204 13.20 10.33 -8.98
C ARG A 204 11.78 10.89 -8.87
N PHE A 205 11.37 11.20 -7.65
CA PHE A 205 10.09 11.85 -7.37
C PHE A 205 10.32 13.34 -7.11
N ASP A 206 9.42 14.15 -7.65
CA ASP A 206 9.33 15.54 -7.25
C ASP A 206 8.75 15.65 -5.83
N PRO A 207 9.03 16.72 -5.09
CA PRO A 207 8.53 16.89 -3.71
C PRO A 207 7.01 16.74 -3.59
N GLU A 208 6.27 17.10 -4.64
CA GLU A 208 4.80 16.98 -4.66
C GLU A 208 4.32 15.54 -4.95
N GLU A 209 5.17 14.69 -5.49
CA GLU A 209 4.81 13.33 -5.87
C GLU A 209 4.98 12.31 -4.74
N LEU A 210 5.77 12.61 -3.68
CA LEU A 210 6.12 11.67 -2.64
C LEU A 210 5.78 12.21 -1.25
N ALA A 211 4.91 11.51 -0.54
CA ALA A 211 4.69 11.70 0.90
C ALA A 211 5.33 10.57 1.70
N GLU A 212 6.05 10.91 2.75
CA GLU A 212 6.58 9.95 3.72
C GLU A 212 5.66 9.90 4.94
N VAL A 213 5.21 8.70 5.29
CA VAL A 213 4.29 8.48 6.40
C VAL A 213 4.93 7.49 7.37
N ARG A 214 5.22 7.95 8.57
CA ARG A 214 5.63 7.08 9.67
C ARG A 214 4.40 6.44 10.27
N TYR A 215 4.41 5.12 10.36
CA TYR A 215 3.29 4.34 10.90
C TYR A 215 3.00 4.72 12.36
N GLU A 216 4.05 4.98 13.12
CA GLU A 216 3.95 5.37 14.52
C GLU A 216 3.28 6.74 14.70
N ASP A 217 3.59 7.72 13.84
CA ASP A 217 2.96 9.04 13.86
C ASP A 217 1.47 8.97 13.49
N LEU A 218 1.14 8.13 12.50
CA LEU A 218 -0.27 7.88 12.14
C LEU A 218 -1.04 7.25 13.30
N VAL A 219 -0.42 6.34 14.06
CA VAL A 219 -1.07 5.72 15.23
C VAL A 219 -1.17 6.70 16.39
N ALA A 220 -0.18 7.57 16.59
CA ALA A 220 -0.17 8.56 17.67
C ALA A 220 -1.20 9.68 17.46
N ASP A 221 -1.38 10.15 16.23
CA ASP A 221 -2.36 11.19 15.87
C ASP A 221 -3.01 10.88 14.50
N PRO A 222 -3.96 9.91 14.47
CA PRO A 222 -4.61 9.52 13.23
C PRO A 222 -5.34 10.69 12.52
N PRO A 223 -6.06 11.60 13.22
CA PRO A 223 -6.73 12.71 12.56
C PRO A 223 -5.78 13.66 11.82
N SER A 224 -4.62 13.98 12.39
CA SER A 224 -3.62 14.84 11.75
C SER A 224 -3.00 14.15 10.53
N ALA A 225 -2.60 12.89 10.68
CA ALA A 225 -2.03 12.10 9.59
C ALA A 225 -3.01 11.93 8.41
N LEU A 226 -4.30 11.69 8.70
CA LEU A 226 -5.33 11.56 7.67
C LEU A 226 -5.57 12.88 6.92
N ARG A 227 -5.64 14.01 7.63
CA ARG A 227 -5.76 15.34 6.98
C ARG A 227 -4.56 15.64 6.10
N SER A 228 -3.35 15.35 6.57
CA SER A 228 -2.12 15.51 5.78
C SER A 228 -2.15 14.68 4.50
N LEU A 229 -2.57 13.41 4.59
CA LEU A 229 -2.71 12.52 3.43
C LEU A 229 -3.82 12.98 2.48
N ALA A 230 -4.96 13.47 2.97
CA ALA A 230 -6.02 14.04 2.14
C ALA A 230 -5.50 15.28 1.36
N GLY A 231 -4.80 16.19 2.04
CA GLY A 231 -4.15 17.34 1.40
C GLY A 231 -3.14 16.94 0.34
N PHE A 232 -2.29 15.95 0.62
CA PHE A 232 -1.33 15.39 -0.35
C PHE A 232 -2.03 14.78 -1.58
N LEU A 233 -3.15 14.10 -1.38
CA LEU A 233 -3.98 13.54 -2.45
C LEU A 233 -4.87 14.60 -3.12
N GLY A 234 -4.98 15.82 -2.56
CA GLY A 234 -5.80 16.91 -3.06
C GLY A 234 -7.29 16.65 -2.98
N VAL A 235 -7.73 15.94 -1.94
CA VAL A 235 -9.13 15.75 -1.60
C VAL A 235 -9.50 16.49 -0.33
N ASP A 236 -10.79 16.73 -0.11
CA ASP A 236 -11.27 17.50 1.02
C ASP A 236 -11.08 16.75 2.36
N HIS A 237 -10.98 17.49 3.45
CA HIS A 237 -10.91 16.94 4.79
C HIS A 237 -12.32 16.61 5.32
N ASP A 238 -12.95 15.57 4.77
CA ASP A 238 -14.27 15.11 5.21
C ASP A 238 -14.22 14.68 6.69
N GLN A 239 -14.97 15.41 7.55
CA GLN A 239 -14.97 15.18 9.00
C GLN A 239 -15.52 13.79 9.36
N ALA A 240 -16.54 13.32 8.66
CA ALA A 240 -17.14 12.02 8.90
C ALA A 240 -16.15 10.91 8.53
N TRP A 241 -15.44 11.07 7.41
CA TRP A 241 -14.35 10.15 7.03
C TRP A 241 -13.23 10.12 8.07
N VAL A 242 -12.73 11.29 8.50
CA VAL A 242 -11.65 11.36 9.50
C VAL A 242 -12.08 10.65 10.78
N ALA A 243 -13.30 10.90 11.28
CA ALA A 243 -13.81 10.26 12.49
C ALA A 243 -13.92 8.73 12.33
N ALA A 244 -14.54 8.27 11.24
CA ALA A 244 -14.70 6.85 10.97
C ALA A 244 -13.35 6.13 10.77
N ALA A 245 -12.42 6.73 10.02
CA ALA A 245 -11.10 6.17 9.80
C ALA A 245 -10.26 6.12 11.09
N THR A 246 -10.34 7.14 11.93
CA THR A 246 -9.67 7.18 13.24
C THR A 246 -10.17 6.05 14.17
N SER A 247 -11.46 5.74 14.16
CA SER A 247 -12.06 4.76 15.09
C SER A 247 -11.55 3.31 14.91
N VAL A 248 -10.86 3.01 13.81
CA VAL A 248 -10.32 1.68 13.52
C VAL A 248 -8.79 1.60 13.61
N VAL A 249 -8.15 2.68 14.02
CA VAL A 249 -6.70 2.70 14.26
C VAL A 249 -6.45 2.27 15.70
N ASP A 250 -5.54 1.33 15.91
CA ASP A 250 -5.14 0.88 17.25
C ASP A 250 -4.52 2.03 18.05
N ASP A 251 -4.70 2.04 19.37
CA ASP A 251 -4.17 3.09 20.27
C ASP A 251 -2.63 3.08 20.37
N ARG A 252 -1.99 1.98 19.98
CA ARG A 252 -0.53 1.81 20.07
C ARG A 252 0.01 1.05 18.88
N PRO A 253 1.21 1.43 18.37
CA PRO A 253 1.87 0.66 17.34
C PRO A 253 2.27 -0.73 17.88
N SER A 254 2.11 -1.75 17.04
CA SER A 254 2.49 -3.12 17.40
C SER A 254 4.02 -3.24 17.54
N ARG A 255 4.47 -3.70 18.70
CA ARG A 255 5.89 -3.98 19.01
C ARG A 255 6.26 -5.43 18.65
N ALA A 256 6.32 -5.73 17.37
CA ALA A 256 6.64 -7.08 16.90
C ALA A 256 8.05 -7.53 17.28
N ARG A 257 8.97 -6.59 17.50
CA ARG A 257 10.37 -6.85 17.92
C ARG A 257 10.48 -7.68 19.19
N THR A 258 9.53 -7.58 20.11
CA THR A 258 9.51 -8.35 21.36
C THR A 258 9.14 -9.82 21.19
N ARG A 259 8.74 -10.22 19.98
CA ARG A 259 8.27 -11.59 19.67
C ARG A 259 9.31 -12.43 18.92
N VAL A 260 10.48 -11.88 18.70
CA VAL A 260 11.60 -12.54 17.99
C VAL A 260 12.89 -12.37 18.80
N ALA A 261 13.83 -13.28 18.63
CA ALA A 261 15.10 -13.22 19.32
C ALA A 261 16.09 -12.35 18.58
N TRP A 262 16.52 -11.24 19.17
CA TRP A 262 17.55 -10.35 18.68
C TRP A 262 18.87 -10.65 19.38
N THR A 263 19.94 -10.83 18.63
CA THR A 263 21.28 -10.92 19.21
C THR A 263 21.91 -9.51 19.31
N PRO A 264 22.72 -9.22 20.34
CA PRO A 264 23.37 -7.91 20.46
C PRO A 264 24.16 -7.48 19.20
N PRO A 265 24.92 -8.37 18.52
CA PRO A 265 25.58 -8.02 17.29
C PRO A 265 24.63 -7.60 16.16
N LEU A 266 23.49 -8.28 16.02
CA LEU A 266 22.49 -7.94 15.00
C LEU A 266 21.82 -6.60 15.31
N VAL A 267 21.49 -6.33 16.57
CA VAL A 267 20.95 -5.03 17.00
C VAL A 267 21.91 -3.92 16.60
N ALA A 268 23.19 -4.04 16.98
CA ALA A 268 24.23 -3.04 16.64
C ALA A 268 24.40 -2.86 15.12
N ASP A 269 24.33 -3.95 14.33
CA ASP A 269 24.37 -3.87 12.87
C ASP A 269 23.18 -3.09 12.30
N VAL A 270 21.98 -3.40 12.76
CA VAL A 270 20.75 -2.74 12.33
C VAL A 270 20.80 -1.25 12.67
N GLU A 271 21.17 -0.86 13.88
CA GLU A 271 21.29 0.55 14.29
C GLU A 271 22.30 1.31 13.43
N ARG A 272 23.47 0.72 13.19
CA ARG A 272 24.47 1.31 12.28
C ARG A 272 23.92 1.52 10.87
N ARG A 273 23.13 0.57 10.36
CA ARG A 273 22.51 0.64 9.01
C ARG A 273 21.37 1.65 8.95
N ILE A 274 20.58 1.79 9.99
CA ILE A 274 19.54 2.83 10.12
C ILE A 274 20.15 4.22 9.90
N GLY A 275 21.32 4.49 10.49
CA GLY A 275 22.02 5.77 10.35
C GLY A 275 22.43 6.16 8.91
N ARG A 276 22.31 5.27 7.94
CA ARG A 276 22.57 5.56 6.52
C ARG A 276 21.41 6.21 5.78
N TYR A 277 20.21 6.22 6.38
CA TYR A 277 18.98 6.65 5.73
C TYR A 277 18.30 7.73 6.58
N ASP A 278 18.21 8.93 6.04
CA ASP A 278 17.57 10.09 6.70
C ASP A 278 16.08 9.83 7.04
N PHE A 279 15.36 9.10 6.19
CA PHE A 279 13.97 8.73 6.44
C PHE A 279 13.80 7.72 7.60
N LEU A 280 14.87 7.07 8.08
CA LEU A 280 14.89 6.22 9.27
C LEU A 280 15.44 6.93 10.51
N ALA A 281 15.80 8.21 10.42
CA ALA A 281 16.36 8.95 11.56
C ALA A 281 15.39 8.92 12.75
N GLY A 282 15.95 8.74 13.95
CA GLY A 282 15.18 8.68 15.21
C GLY A 282 14.65 7.30 15.58
N TYR A 283 14.76 6.29 14.71
CA TYR A 283 14.50 4.92 15.11
C TYR A 283 15.71 4.24 15.75
N GLY A 284 15.47 3.47 16.79
CA GLY A 284 16.41 2.61 17.49
C GLY A 284 15.71 1.35 18.03
N PHE A 285 16.47 0.50 18.73
CA PHE A 285 15.90 -0.72 19.30
C PHE A 285 14.92 -0.43 20.44
N GLU A 286 15.17 0.62 21.21
CA GLU A 286 14.35 1.03 22.35
C GLU A 286 13.25 2.07 21.96
N SER A 287 13.28 2.63 20.76
CA SER A 287 12.31 3.65 20.32
C SER A 287 10.88 3.12 20.14
#